data_9313fb86873bd4a546eda22ef376bdc9
#
_entry.id   9313fb86873bd4a546eda22ef376bdc9
#
_cell.length_a   1.000
_cell.length_b   1.000
_cell.length_c   1.000
_cell.angle_alpha   90.00
_cell.angle_beta   90.00
_cell.angle_gamma   90.00
#
_symmetry.space_group_name_H-M   'P 1'
#
loop_
_entity.id
_entity.type
_entity.pdbx_description
1 polymer ?
#
loop_
_entity_poly.entity_id
_entity_poly.type
_entity_poly.pdbx_seq_one_letter_code
_entity_poly.pdbx_strand_id
1 'polypeptide(L)'
;SLESLVTSGDLFNVDFCYHLIPEYLYPYDYETFEKYPGKAYSVVTNIETGQPEYLRVRDIRKDIDKIRASASLPLVARNVKIDGKLYLDGGISDAIPLKKSILDGNRKNIVVMTKEVGFVRKPASASQLGLIKLRYLKYPKVYELMADRHIRYNECLDYIERQEKCGQAFVI
;
A
#
# COMPACT_ATOMS: atom_id res chain seq x y z
N SER A 1 -14.49 -13.35 -3.36
CA SER A 1 -15.89 -13.30 -3.84
C SER A 1 -16.70 -12.30 -3.02
N LEU A 2 -17.84 -11.83 -3.52
CA LEU A 2 -18.78 -10.99 -2.75
C LEU A 2 -19.23 -11.69 -1.46
N GLU A 3 -19.38 -12.99 -1.49
CA GLU A 3 -19.70 -13.84 -0.33
C GLU A 3 -18.58 -13.76 0.73
N SER A 4 -17.34 -13.80 0.33
CA SER A 4 -16.16 -13.60 1.21
C SER A 4 -16.20 -12.23 1.88
N LEU A 5 -16.55 -11.17 1.14
CA LEU A 5 -16.66 -9.82 1.70
C LEU A 5 -17.76 -9.74 2.78
N VAL A 6 -18.90 -10.41 2.56
CA VAL A 6 -20.01 -10.42 3.52
C VAL A 6 -19.68 -11.26 4.77
N THR A 7 -19.05 -12.41 4.60
CA THR A 7 -18.78 -13.36 5.70
C THR A 7 -17.52 -13.01 6.48
N SER A 8 -16.44 -12.63 5.81
CA SER A 8 -15.13 -12.37 6.43
C SER A 8 -14.77 -10.89 6.49
N GLY A 9 -15.46 -10.02 5.74
CA GLY A 9 -15.14 -8.59 5.61
C GLY A 9 -13.95 -8.29 4.70
N ASP A 10 -13.44 -9.32 4.01
CA ASP A 10 -12.36 -9.21 3.03
C ASP A 10 -12.84 -9.77 1.67
N LEU A 11 -12.58 -9.05 0.59
CA LEU A 11 -12.94 -9.49 -0.76
C LEU A 11 -12.15 -10.74 -1.18
N PHE A 12 -10.90 -10.82 -0.73
CA PHE A 12 -10.00 -11.95 -0.95
C PHE A 12 -9.88 -12.78 0.33
N ASN A 13 -9.79 -14.10 0.18
CA ASN A 13 -9.54 -14.98 1.30
C ASN A 13 -8.10 -14.78 1.79
N VAL A 14 -7.96 -14.27 3.03
CA VAL A 14 -6.67 -13.94 3.64
C VAL A 14 -5.80 -15.19 3.78
N ASP A 15 -6.37 -16.30 4.28
CA ASP A 15 -5.62 -17.55 4.47
C ASP A 15 -5.13 -18.11 3.14
N PHE A 16 -5.96 -18.03 2.10
CA PHE A 16 -5.57 -18.46 0.76
C PHE A 16 -4.41 -17.63 0.22
N CYS A 17 -4.52 -16.29 0.27
CA CYS A 17 -3.53 -15.40 -0.36
C CYS A 17 -2.21 -15.32 0.41
N TYR A 18 -2.27 -15.32 1.74
CA TYR A 18 -1.09 -15.03 2.57
C TYR A 18 -0.49 -16.24 3.29
N HIS A 19 -1.19 -17.40 3.23
CA HIS A 19 -0.70 -18.65 3.82
C HIS A 19 -0.66 -19.78 2.80
N LEU A 20 -1.80 -20.15 2.19
CA LEU A 20 -1.85 -21.32 1.31
C LEU A 20 -1.00 -21.15 0.05
N ILE A 21 -1.08 -19.99 -0.62
CA ILE A 21 -0.29 -19.73 -1.82
C ILE A 21 1.22 -19.77 -1.50
N PRO A 22 1.76 -18.93 -0.59
CA PRO A 22 3.21 -18.82 -0.40
C PRO A 22 3.82 -20.01 0.35
N GLU A 23 3.02 -20.82 1.07
CA GLU A 23 3.56 -21.99 1.77
C GLU A 23 3.47 -23.28 0.94
N TYR A 24 2.42 -23.44 0.10
CA TYR A 24 2.13 -24.76 -0.52
C TYR A 24 1.96 -24.72 -2.03
N LEU A 25 1.29 -23.70 -2.59
CA LEU A 25 0.98 -23.67 -4.02
C LEU A 25 2.13 -23.12 -4.86
N TYR A 26 2.72 -22.03 -4.40
CA TYR A 26 3.88 -21.37 -4.98
C TYR A 26 4.83 -21.00 -3.85
N PRO A 27 5.61 -21.94 -3.32
CA PRO A 27 6.46 -21.73 -2.16
C PRO A 27 7.40 -20.55 -2.36
N TYR A 28 7.33 -19.61 -1.42
CA TYR A 28 8.21 -18.44 -1.41
C TYR A 28 9.56 -18.80 -0.80
N ASP A 29 10.64 -18.30 -1.37
CA ASP A 29 12.00 -18.52 -0.84
C ASP A 29 12.29 -17.60 0.35
N TYR A 30 11.75 -17.99 1.49
CA TYR A 30 11.89 -17.24 2.75
C TYR A 30 13.35 -17.14 3.20
N GLU A 31 14.12 -18.20 3.00
CA GLU A 31 15.52 -18.28 3.42
C GLU A 31 16.40 -17.28 2.67
N THR A 32 16.22 -17.17 1.36
CA THR A 32 16.93 -16.18 0.54
C THR A 32 16.52 -14.76 0.95
N PHE A 33 15.22 -14.53 1.23
CA PHE A 33 14.75 -13.22 1.69
C PHE A 33 15.37 -12.82 3.03
N GLU A 34 15.44 -13.74 4.00
CA GLU A 34 16.03 -13.47 5.32
C GLU A 34 17.53 -13.15 5.25
N LYS A 35 18.25 -13.78 4.30
CA LYS A 35 19.67 -13.55 4.06
C LYS A 35 19.95 -12.29 3.23
N TYR A 36 18.92 -11.69 2.63
CA TYR A 36 19.09 -10.51 1.80
C TYR A 36 19.61 -9.32 2.61
N PRO A 37 20.77 -8.71 2.22
CA PRO A 37 21.40 -7.66 3.03
C PRO A 37 20.68 -6.31 2.95
N GLY A 38 19.75 -6.15 2.02
CA GLY A 38 18.96 -4.93 1.84
C GLY A 38 17.88 -4.74 2.91
N LYS A 39 17.10 -3.70 2.74
CA LYS A 39 15.95 -3.38 3.61
C LYS A 39 14.68 -3.41 2.80
N ALA A 40 13.73 -4.24 3.21
CA ALA A 40 12.38 -4.27 2.66
C ALA A 40 11.41 -3.53 3.57
N TYR A 41 10.49 -2.77 2.99
CA TYR A 41 9.46 -2.05 3.71
C TYR A 41 8.09 -2.24 3.07
N SER A 42 7.08 -2.45 3.89
CA SER A 42 5.67 -2.30 3.50
C SER A 42 5.23 -0.88 3.81
N VAL A 43 4.64 -0.20 2.83
CA VAL A 43 4.05 1.12 3.03
C VAL A 43 2.60 0.94 3.44
N VAL A 44 2.22 1.56 4.54
CA VAL A 44 0.87 1.47 5.10
C VAL A 44 0.36 2.85 5.46
N THR A 45 -0.95 3.01 5.52
CA THR A 45 -1.60 4.24 6.00
C THR A 45 -2.13 4.03 7.40
N ASN A 46 -1.63 4.79 8.37
CA ASN A 46 -2.23 4.83 9.70
C ASN A 46 -3.57 5.55 9.63
N ILE A 47 -4.67 4.86 9.97
CA ILE A 47 -6.02 5.42 9.78
C ILE A 47 -6.40 6.50 10.79
N GLU A 48 -5.71 6.57 11.93
CA GLU A 48 -5.95 7.59 12.95
C GLU A 48 -5.30 8.92 12.56
N THR A 49 -4.05 8.86 12.09
CA THR A 49 -3.27 10.06 11.74
C THR A 49 -3.41 10.46 10.27
N GLY A 50 -3.78 9.51 9.40
CA GLY A 50 -3.75 9.69 7.95
C GLY A 50 -2.35 9.70 7.35
N GLN A 51 -1.31 9.45 8.15
CA GLN A 51 0.08 9.51 7.67
C GLN A 51 0.56 8.16 7.14
N PRO A 52 1.45 8.15 6.13
CA PRO A 52 2.13 6.94 5.71
C PRO A 52 3.12 6.49 6.79
N GLU A 53 3.16 5.20 7.05
CA GLU A 53 4.19 4.55 7.84
C GLU A 53 4.90 3.49 7.00
N TYR A 54 6.22 3.32 7.20
CA TYR A 54 7.08 2.43 6.43
C TYR A 54 7.55 1.31 7.36
N LEU A 55 6.79 0.21 7.36
CA LEU A 55 7.02 -0.91 8.27
C LEU A 55 8.09 -1.84 7.70
N ARG A 56 9.20 -1.96 8.40
CA ARG A 56 10.28 -2.86 7.97
C ARG A 56 9.84 -4.31 8.01
N VAL A 57 10.02 -5.02 6.90
CA VAL A 57 9.82 -6.47 6.77
C VAL A 57 11.20 -7.13 6.86
N ARG A 58 11.37 -8.01 7.85
CA ARG A 58 12.62 -8.75 8.09
C ARG A 58 12.44 -10.25 7.87
N ASP A 59 11.30 -10.76 8.29
CA ASP A 59 10.89 -12.14 8.21
C ASP A 59 9.46 -12.15 7.66
N ILE A 60 9.29 -12.61 6.43
CA ILE A 60 7.98 -12.53 5.76
C ILE A 60 6.91 -13.31 6.51
N ARG A 61 7.26 -14.45 7.13
CA ARG A 61 6.28 -15.25 7.89
C ARG A 61 5.76 -14.50 9.11
N LYS A 62 6.65 -13.87 9.88
CA LYS A 62 6.29 -13.11 11.09
C LYS A 62 5.68 -11.75 10.75
N ASP A 63 6.12 -11.16 9.65
CA ASP A 63 5.75 -9.81 9.22
C ASP A 63 4.61 -9.80 8.18
N ILE A 64 3.94 -10.95 7.96
CA ILE A 64 2.91 -11.12 6.91
C ILE A 64 1.78 -10.09 7.05
N ASP A 65 1.42 -9.70 8.27
CA ASP A 65 0.41 -8.68 8.51
C ASP A 65 0.83 -7.29 8.01
N LYS A 66 2.13 -6.98 7.97
CA LYS A 66 2.64 -5.73 7.39
C LYS A 66 2.41 -5.70 5.88
N ILE A 67 2.62 -6.85 5.22
CA ILE A 67 2.39 -7.02 3.78
C ILE A 67 0.88 -6.94 3.50
N ARG A 68 0.07 -7.65 4.29
CA ARG A 68 -1.40 -7.62 4.19
C ARG A 68 -1.96 -6.21 4.39
N ALA A 69 -1.45 -5.47 5.37
CA ALA A 69 -1.87 -4.08 5.61
C ALA A 69 -1.60 -3.19 4.40
N SER A 70 -0.43 -3.36 3.76
CA SER A 70 -0.05 -2.62 2.55
C SER A 70 -0.93 -2.89 1.32
N ALA A 71 -1.72 -3.96 1.35
CA ALA A 71 -2.67 -4.33 0.30
C ALA A 71 -4.16 -4.18 0.73
N SER A 72 -4.42 -3.65 1.93
CA SER A 72 -5.76 -3.56 2.51
C SER A 72 -6.46 -2.26 2.10
N LEU A 73 -7.14 -2.27 0.95
CA LEU A 73 -7.90 -1.12 0.46
C LEU A 73 -9.20 -0.90 1.25
N PRO A 74 -9.61 0.37 1.46
CA PRO A 74 -10.91 0.70 2.06
C PRO A 74 -12.07 0.03 1.32
N LEU A 75 -13.09 -0.39 2.05
CA LEU A 75 -14.32 -1.05 1.59
C LEU A 75 -14.17 -2.49 1.11
N VAL A 76 -12.98 -2.92 0.67
CA VAL A 76 -12.76 -4.28 0.12
C VAL A 76 -11.91 -5.16 1.03
N ALA A 77 -11.30 -4.57 2.06
CA ALA A 77 -10.52 -5.27 3.08
C ALA A 77 -10.78 -4.71 4.48
N ARG A 78 -10.46 -5.51 5.50
CA ARG A 78 -10.46 -5.06 6.90
C ARG A 78 -9.22 -4.23 7.19
N ASN A 79 -9.35 -3.33 8.16
CA ASN A 79 -8.19 -2.68 8.74
C ASN A 79 -7.31 -3.73 9.43
N VAL A 80 -6.01 -3.65 9.23
CA VAL A 80 -5.05 -4.55 9.87
C VAL A 80 -4.50 -3.89 11.14
N LYS A 81 -4.55 -4.63 12.25
CA LYS A 81 -4.00 -4.14 13.52
C LYS A 81 -2.58 -4.68 13.70
N ILE A 82 -1.62 -3.78 13.87
CA ILE A 82 -0.21 -4.08 14.13
C ILE A 82 0.25 -3.18 15.28
N ASP A 83 0.80 -3.76 16.32
CA ASP A 83 1.32 -3.06 17.51
C ASP A 83 0.35 -2.02 18.09
N GLY A 84 -0.93 -2.39 18.15
CA GLY A 84 -2.00 -1.54 18.69
C GLY A 84 -2.58 -0.50 17.74
N LYS A 85 -1.93 -0.20 16.62
CA LYS A 85 -2.37 0.74 15.59
C LYS A 85 -3.17 0.04 14.48
N LEU A 86 -4.03 0.78 13.81
CA LEU A 86 -4.84 0.29 12.69
C LEU A 86 -4.33 0.86 11.37
N TYR A 87 -4.18 -0.02 10.39
CA TYR A 87 -3.61 0.32 9.09
C TYR A 87 -4.49 -0.10 7.92
N LEU A 88 -4.33 0.64 6.84
CA LEU A 88 -4.83 0.38 5.49
C LEU A 88 -3.69 0.46 4.47
N ASP A 89 -3.99 0.20 3.20
CA ASP A 89 -3.09 0.27 2.05
C ASP A 89 -2.31 1.59 2.00
N GLY A 90 -1.01 1.49 1.84
CA GLY A 90 -0.11 2.64 1.69
C GLY A 90 -0.42 3.51 0.49
N GLY A 91 -1.00 2.94 -0.58
CA GLY A 91 -1.42 3.68 -1.77
C GLY A 91 -2.56 4.69 -1.53
N ILE A 92 -3.04 4.82 -0.29
CA ILE A 92 -3.97 5.86 0.14
C ILE A 92 -3.21 7.15 0.48
N SER A 93 -2.07 7.05 1.17
CA SER A 93 -1.27 8.20 1.65
C SER A 93 0.01 8.42 0.86
N ASP A 94 0.75 7.36 0.52
CA ASP A 94 1.99 7.40 -0.27
C ASP A 94 2.04 6.20 -1.23
N ALA A 95 1.51 6.39 -2.44
CA ALA A 95 1.32 5.31 -3.39
C ALA A 95 2.63 4.79 -4.00
N ILE A 96 3.62 5.67 -4.18
CA ILE A 96 4.92 5.34 -4.76
C ILE A 96 5.97 6.09 -3.94
N PRO A 97 6.63 5.43 -2.98
CA PRO A 97 7.41 6.08 -1.92
C PRO A 97 8.80 6.55 -2.38
N LEU A 98 8.92 7.12 -3.59
CA LEU A 98 10.19 7.59 -4.12
C LEU A 98 10.79 8.73 -3.28
N LYS A 99 9.95 9.65 -2.78
CA LYS A 99 10.41 10.73 -1.88
C LYS A 99 11.06 10.16 -0.62
N LYS A 100 10.44 9.14 -0.03
CA LYS A 100 10.98 8.45 1.16
C LYS A 100 12.31 7.78 0.84
N SER A 101 12.42 7.09 -0.29
CA SER A 101 13.65 6.44 -0.70
C SER A 101 14.81 7.45 -0.85
N ILE A 102 14.55 8.59 -1.48
CA ILE A 102 15.55 9.65 -1.63
C ILE A 102 15.95 10.26 -0.27
N LEU A 103 14.97 10.49 0.61
CA LEU A 103 15.23 11.00 1.97
C LEU A 103 16.03 10.02 2.82
N ASP A 104 15.89 8.73 2.57
CA ASP A 104 16.70 7.67 3.22
C ASP A 104 18.14 7.60 2.67
N GLY A 105 18.50 8.46 1.72
CA GLY A 105 19.85 8.58 1.16
C GLY A 105 20.10 7.76 -0.10
N ASN A 106 19.08 7.14 -0.68
CA ASN A 106 19.23 6.39 -1.92
C ASN A 106 19.35 7.36 -3.11
N ARG A 107 20.53 7.38 -3.74
CA ARG A 107 20.84 8.29 -4.85
C ARG A 107 20.36 7.79 -6.21
N LYS A 108 20.14 6.50 -6.36
CA LYS A 108 19.64 5.86 -7.58
C LYS A 108 18.45 4.98 -7.20
N ASN A 109 17.34 5.17 -7.88
CA ASN A 109 16.11 4.48 -7.60
C ASN A 109 15.58 3.82 -8.87
N ILE A 110 15.04 2.61 -8.75
CA ILE A 110 14.25 1.97 -9.80
C ILE A 110 12.80 2.01 -9.35
N VAL A 111 11.95 2.60 -10.18
CA VAL A 111 10.50 2.70 -9.94
C VAL A 111 9.79 1.79 -10.92
N VAL A 112 9.19 0.72 -10.41
CA VAL A 112 8.39 -0.21 -11.23
C VAL A 112 6.94 0.25 -11.19
N MET A 113 6.43 0.71 -12.35
CA MET A 113 5.07 1.19 -12.48
C MET A 113 4.12 0.05 -12.84
N THR A 114 2.93 0.05 -12.23
CA THR A 114 1.86 -0.93 -12.53
C THR A 114 0.78 -0.33 -13.44
N LYS A 115 0.99 0.90 -13.89
CA LYS A 115 0.09 1.62 -14.79
C LYS A 115 0.84 2.02 -16.04
N GLU A 116 0.11 2.08 -17.14
CA GLU A 116 0.62 2.52 -18.44
C GLU A 116 1.14 3.97 -18.41
N VAL A 117 2.03 4.28 -19.32
CA VAL A 117 2.55 5.63 -19.51
C VAL A 117 1.40 6.60 -19.83
N GLY A 118 1.39 7.76 -19.19
CA GLY A 118 0.32 8.75 -19.36
C GLY A 118 -0.95 8.48 -18.54
N PHE A 119 -0.93 7.47 -17.66
CA PHE A 119 -2.06 7.25 -16.75
C PHE A 119 -2.30 8.45 -15.85
N VAL A 120 -3.55 8.93 -15.81
CA VAL A 120 -4.00 9.98 -14.89
C VAL A 120 -5.10 9.41 -13.99
N ARG A 121 -4.91 9.48 -12.69
CA ARG A 121 -5.91 9.02 -11.73
C ARG A 121 -7.08 9.99 -11.67
N LYS A 122 -8.29 9.44 -11.88
CA LYS A 122 -9.56 10.19 -11.76
C LYS A 122 -10.03 10.27 -10.29
N PRO A 123 -10.81 11.30 -9.93
CA PRO A 123 -11.45 11.39 -8.63
C PRO A 123 -12.30 10.15 -8.31
N ALA A 124 -12.41 9.81 -7.03
CA ALA A 124 -13.37 8.81 -6.58
C ALA A 124 -14.80 9.32 -6.78
N SER A 125 -15.74 8.42 -7.07
CA SER A 125 -17.14 8.79 -7.21
C SER A 125 -17.76 9.24 -5.90
N ALA A 126 -18.80 10.08 -5.96
CA ALA A 126 -19.51 10.54 -4.77
C ALA A 126 -20.10 9.37 -3.96
N SER A 127 -20.57 8.32 -4.64
CA SER A 127 -21.07 7.11 -3.99
C SER A 127 -19.98 6.36 -3.21
N GLN A 128 -18.79 6.20 -3.80
CA GLN A 128 -17.65 5.60 -3.11
C GLN A 128 -17.24 6.43 -1.89
N LEU A 129 -17.13 7.74 -2.03
CA LEU A 129 -16.80 8.64 -0.92
C LEU A 129 -17.86 8.62 0.19
N GLY A 130 -19.14 8.51 -0.17
CA GLY A 130 -20.24 8.36 0.78
C GLY A 130 -20.11 7.08 1.61
N LEU A 131 -19.81 5.95 0.96
CA LEU A 131 -19.57 4.67 1.65
C LEU A 131 -18.34 4.72 2.57
N ILE A 132 -17.25 5.33 2.10
CA ILE A 132 -16.03 5.51 2.90
C ILE A 132 -16.32 6.37 4.13
N LYS A 133 -17.03 7.49 3.94
CA LYS A 133 -17.43 8.37 5.04
C LYS A 133 -18.23 7.63 6.10
N LEU A 134 -19.19 6.81 5.68
CA LEU A 134 -20.02 6.00 6.59
C LEU A 134 -19.19 4.92 7.32
N ARG A 135 -18.33 4.21 6.59
CA ARG A 135 -17.50 3.12 7.14
C ARG A 135 -16.45 3.62 8.13
N TYR A 136 -15.90 4.81 7.87
CA TYR A 136 -14.78 5.39 8.62
C TYR A 136 -15.17 6.64 9.42
N LEU A 137 -16.40 6.70 9.97
CA LEU A 137 -16.87 7.82 10.79
C LEU A 137 -15.93 8.17 11.96
N LYS A 138 -15.32 7.13 12.57
CA LYS A 138 -14.34 7.31 13.66
C LYS A 138 -12.93 7.72 13.18
N TYR A 139 -12.69 7.65 11.88
CA TYR A 139 -11.38 7.90 11.26
C TYR A 139 -11.53 8.83 10.05
N PRO A 140 -11.90 10.09 10.26
CA PRO A 140 -12.21 11.03 9.17
C PRO A 140 -11.05 11.25 8.21
N LYS A 141 -9.81 11.04 8.66
CA LYS A 141 -8.60 11.12 7.82
C LYS A 141 -8.64 10.16 6.63
N VAL A 142 -9.26 8.99 6.76
CA VAL A 142 -9.42 8.06 5.64
C VAL A 142 -10.28 8.67 4.54
N TYR A 143 -11.36 9.35 4.90
CA TYR A 143 -12.21 10.05 3.93
C TYR A 143 -11.46 11.18 3.23
N GLU A 144 -10.78 12.05 3.98
CA GLU A 144 -9.98 13.16 3.44
C GLU A 144 -8.96 12.63 2.43
N LEU A 145 -8.20 11.60 2.83
CA LEU A 145 -7.20 10.98 1.97
C LEU A 145 -7.80 10.37 0.70
N MET A 146 -8.97 9.76 0.78
CA MET A 146 -9.61 9.16 -0.40
C MET A 146 -10.22 10.21 -1.34
N ALA A 147 -10.72 11.32 -0.80
CA ALA A 147 -11.22 12.43 -1.60
C ALA A 147 -10.11 13.05 -2.47
N ASP A 148 -8.92 13.26 -1.90
CA ASP A 148 -7.79 13.91 -2.57
C ASP A 148 -6.78 12.92 -3.17
N ARG A 149 -7.06 11.61 -3.13
CA ARG A 149 -6.14 10.57 -3.60
C ARG A 149 -5.67 10.79 -5.03
N HIS A 150 -6.56 11.23 -5.90
CA HIS A 150 -6.23 11.47 -7.30
C HIS A 150 -5.25 12.61 -7.48
N ILE A 151 -5.37 13.68 -6.69
CA ILE A 151 -4.45 14.84 -6.73
C ILE A 151 -3.05 14.38 -6.32
N ARG A 152 -2.93 13.79 -5.13
CA ARG A 152 -1.62 13.34 -4.61
C ARG A 152 -0.95 12.29 -5.50
N TYR A 153 -1.74 11.39 -6.09
CA TYR A 153 -1.19 10.38 -7.00
C TYR A 153 -0.63 11.03 -8.28
N ASN A 154 -1.35 11.96 -8.88
CA ASN A 154 -0.90 12.65 -10.10
C ASN A 154 0.32 13.54 -9.80
N GLU A 155 0.34 14.26 -8.68
CA GLU A 155 1.53 15.00 -8.23
C GLU A 155 2.74 14.06 -7.99
N CYS A 156 2.50 12.85 -7.51
CA CYS A 156 3.55 11.84 -7.36
C CYS A 156 4.12 11.40 -8.72
N LEU A 157 3.26 11.20 -9.73
CA LEU A 157 3.70 10.90 -11.10
C LEU A 157 4.57 12.03 -11.67
N ASP A 158 4.14 13.29 -11.53
CA ASP A 158 4.90 14.44 -11.96
C ASP A 158 6.25 14.53 -11.23
N TYR A 159 6.29 14.17 -9.95
CA TYR A 159 7.52 14.12 -9.18
C TYR A 159 8.47 13.04 -9.72
N ILE A 160 7.96 11.84 -9.99
CA ILE A 160 8.73 10.70 -10.54
C ILE A 160 9.34 11.10 -11.88
N GLU A 161 8.57 11.70 -12.79
CA GLU A 161 9.05 12.15 -14.09
C GLU A 161 10.21 13.17 -13.95
N ARG A 162 10.09 14.12 -13.00
CA ARG A 162 11.19 15.06 -12.71
C ARG A 162 12.45 14.36 -12.20
N GLN A 163 12.30 13.36 -11.31
CA GLN A 163 13.44 12.62 -10.77
C GLN A 163 14.11 11.73 -11.84
N GLU A 164 13.34 11.21 -12.77
CA GLU A 164 13.86 10.46 -13.92
C GLU A 164 14.68 11.39 -14.84
N LYS A 165 14.14 12.56 -15.20
CA LYS A 165 14.87 13.57 -16.00
C LYS A 165 16.17 14.04 -15.34
N CYS A 166 16.22 14.05 -14.00
CA CYS A 166 17.43 14.41 -13.23
C CYS A 166 18.38 13.22 -13.02
N GLY A 167 18.06 12.01 -13.50
CA GLY A 167 18.87 10.80 -13.35
C GLY A 167 18.91 10.22 -11.94
N GLN A 168 17.96 10.60 -11.06
CA GLN A 168 17.81 10.06 -9.71
C GLN A 168 16.85 8.87 -9.66
N ALA A 169 16.03 8.67 -10.68
CA ALA A 169 15.15 7.54 -10.85
C ALA A 169 15.26 6.95 -12.25
N PHE A 170 15.04 5.66 -12.37
CA PHE A 170 14.81 4.93 -13.60
C PHE A 170 13.43 4.29 -13.51
N VAL A 171 12.56 4.55 -14.47
CA VAL A 171 11.17 4.10 -14.46
C VAL A 171 10.98 2.94 -15.43
N ILE A 172 10.30 1.88 -14.98
CA ILE A 172 9.96 0.68 -15.75
C ILE A 172 8.44 0.51 -15.77
#